data_0236cd2d3d87590db9fc15cb253d6f6a
#
_entry.id   0236cd2d3d87590db9fc15cb253d6f6a
#
_cell.length_a   1.000
_cell.length_b   1.000
_cell.length_c   1.000
_cell.angle_alpha   90.00
_cell.angle_beta   90.00
_cell.angle_gamma   90.00
#
_symmetry.space_group_name_H-M   'P 1'
#
loop_
_entity.id
_entity.type
_entity.pdbx_description
1 polymer ?
#
loop_
_entity_poly.entity_id
_entity_poly.type
_entity_poly.pdbx_seq_one_letter_code
_entity_poly.pdbx_strand_id
1 'polypeptide(L)'
;MELSDITTPALAYLGDSVLEVCVRTYLTVERGLSTSAHLNRASLDFVRASAQSEAVGRMEPYLTEAEAGVYRRGRNMGHGNVPKSASVAEYRRATGMEVLFGYLHVTGQTQRMNYLFRLGYGLLSPDETNT
;
A
#
# COMPACT_ATOMS: atom_id res chain seq x y z
N MET A 1 16.27 14.27 -11.08
CA MET A 1 14.79 14.36 -11.16
C MET A 1 14.26 14.79 -9.80
N GLU A 2 13.46 15.81 -9.79
CA GLU A 2 12.81 16.26 -8.57
C GLU A 2 11.55 15.43 -8.32
N LEU A 3 11.19 15.25 -7.04
CA LEU A 3 9.95 14.54 -6.67
C LEU A 3 8.72 15.16 -7.34
N SER A 4 8.72 16.50 -7.45
CA SER A 4 7.62 17.23 -8.10
C SER A 4 7.45 16.90 -9.58
N ASP A 5 8.46 16.28 -10.22
CA ASP A 5 8.38 15.86 -11.61
C ASP A 5 7.68 14.51 -11.79
N ILE A 6 7.41 13.82 -10.68
CA ILE A 6 6.75 12.51 -10.72
C ILE A 6 5.25 12.73 -10.54
N THR A 7 4.47 12.30 -11.53
CA THR A 7 3.02 12.47 -11.49
C THR A 7 2.37 11.52 -10.49
N THR A 8 1.19 11.87 -10.02
CA THR A 8 0.41 11.00 -9.13
C THR A 8 0.14 9.63 -9.78
N PRO A 9 -0.29 9.55 -11.07
CA PRO A 9 -0.44 8.24 -11.72
C PRO A 9 0.85 7.43 -11.78
N ALA A 10 1.99 8.09 -11.99
CA ALA A 10 3.27 7.38 -12.01
C ALA A 10 3.62 6.82 -10.63
N LEU A 11 3.33 7.55 -9.56
CA LEU A 11 3.51 7.05 -8.20
C LEU A 11 2.59 5.86 -7.92
N ALA A 12 1.35 5.89 -8.40
CA ALA A 12 0.42 4.76 -8.26
C ALA A 12 0.96 3.52 -8.97
N TYR A 13 1.42 3.70 -10.19
CA TYR A 13 1.98 2.61 -11.00
C TYR A 13 3.17 1.95 -10.29
N LEU A 14 4.10 2.77 -9.79
CA LEU A 14 5.25 2.28 -9.05
C LEU A 14 4.82 1.64 -7.71
N GLY A 15 3.90 2.29 -7.01
CA GLY A 15 3.44 1.84 -5.70
C GLY A 15 2.76 0.48 -5.74
N ASP A 16 2.07 0.16 -6.82
CA ASP A 16 1.49 -1.16 -7.02
C ASP A 16 2.57 -2.24 -6.93
N SER A 17 3.69 -2.05 -7.63
CA SER A 17 4.81 -2.99 -7.58
C SER A 17 5.50 -2.99 -6.21
N VAL A 18 5.63 -1.84 -5.59
CA VAL A 18 6.23 -1.73 -4.25
C VAL A 18 5.42 -2.50 -3.22
N LEU A 19 4.09 -2.36 -3.25
CA LEU A 19 3.21 -3.13 -2.37
C LEU A 19 3.33 -4.62 -2.61
N GLU A 20 3.42 -5.04 -3.87
CA GLU A 20 3.62 -6.44 -4.22
C GLU A 20 4.91 -6.98 -3.60
N VAL A 21 6.00 -6.22 -3.65
CA VAL A 21 7.26 -6.63 -3.01
C VAL A 21 7.09 -6.77 -1.51
N CYS A 22 6.42 -5.83 -0.86
CA CYS A 22 6.16 -5.91 0.58
C CYS A 22 5.39 -7.18 0.93
N VAL A 23 4.33 -7.48 0.19
CA VAL A 23 3.48 -8.66 0.42
C VAL A 23 4.28 -9.93 0.18
N ARG A 24 4.94 -10.03 -0.94
CA ARG A 24 5.68 -11.23 -1.33
C ARG A 24 6.85 -11.49 -0.39
N THR A 25 7.53 -10.44 0.04
CA THR A 25 8.62 -10.58 1.02
C THR A 25 8.08 -11.13 2.34
N TYR A 26 6.98 -10.59 2.82
CA TYR A 26 6.36 -11.07 4.05
C TYR A 26 5.97 -12.55 3.95
N LEU A 27 5.30 -12.91 2.86
CA LEU A 27 4.81 -14.28 2.67
C LEU A 27 5.95 -15.30 2.53
N THR A 28 7.02 -14.94 1.82
CA THR A 28 8.13 -15.86 1.58
C THR A 28 9.11 -15.93 2.76
N VAL A 29 9.44 -14.77 3.33
CA VAL A 29 10.50 -14.70 4.34
C VAL A 29 9.94 -14.95 5.74
N GLU A 30 8.84 -14.28 6.11
CA GLU A 30 8.31 -14.39 7.46
C GLU A 30 7.32 -15.55 7.61
N ARG A 31 6.41 -15.73 6.65
CA ARG A 31 5.45 -16.82 6.68
C ARG A 31 6.04 -18.12 6.14
N GLY A 32 7.16 -18.07 5.42
CA GLY A 32 7.84 -19.26 4.91
C GLY A 32 7.05 -20.05 3.88
N LEU A 33 6.09 -19.42 3.20
CA LEU A 33 5.32 -20.10 2.16
C LEU A 33 6.22 -20.35 0.94
N SER A 34 6.16 -21.55 0.38
CA SER A 34 7.13 -21.98 -0.62
C SER A 34 6.53 -22.42 -1.95
N THR A 35 5.22 -22.73 -2.00
CA THR A 35 4.61 -23.17 -3.26
C THR A 35 3.87 -22.02 -3.92
N SER A 36 3.89 -22.01 -5.27
CA SER A 36 3.20 -20.98 -6.04
C SER A 36 1.72 -20.90 -5.69
N ALA A 37 1.07 -22.05 -5.50
CA ALA A 37 -0.35 -22.10 -5.18
C ALA A 37 -0.65 -21.43 -3.83
N HIS A 38 0.15 -21.72 -2.80
CA HIS A 38 -0.01 -21.11 -1.48
C HIS A 38 0.27 -19.60 -1.52
N LEU A 39 1.36 -19.21 -2.19
CA LEU A 39 1.74 -17.79 -2.30
C LEU A 39 0.67 -16.99 -3.02
N ASN A 40 0.17 -17.50 -4.15
CA ASN A 40 -0.86 -16.79 -4.91
C ASN A 40 -2.17 -16.64 -4.12
N ARG A 41 -2.58 -17.68 -3.39
CA ARG A 41 -3.80 -17.59 -2.58
C ARG A 41 -3.63 -16.64 -1.41
N ALA A 42 -2.53 -16.75 -0.70
CA ALA A 42 -2.27 -15.91 0.48
C ALA A 42 -2.16 -14.43 0.09
N SER A 43 -1.58 -14.13 -1.08
CA SER A 43 -1.42 -12.75 -1.53
C SER A 43 -2.75 -12.04 -1.73
N LEU A 44 -3.82 -12.77 -2.08
CA LEU A 44 -5.14 -12.17 -2.29
C LEU A 44 -5.68 -11.47 -1.04
N ASP A 45 -5.33 -11.97 0.15
CA ASP A 45 -5.74 -11.36 1.41
C ASP A 45 -5.09 -9.98 1.64
N PHE A 46 -4.08 -9.65 0.82
CA PHE A 46 -3.35 -8.39 0.91
C PHE A 46 -3.63 -7.46 -0.26
N VAL A 47 -3.78 -8.01 -1.48
CA VAL A 47 -3.77 -7.19 -2.69
C VAL A 47 -5.16 -6.85 -3.24
N ARG A 48 -6.22 -7.51 -2.75
CA ARG A 48 -7.57 -7.13 -3.17
C ARG A 48 -7.88 -5.70 -2.73
N ALA A 49 -8.68 -4.99 -3.53
CA ALA A 49 -9.04 -3.60 -3.22
C ALA A 49 -9.67 -3.47 -1.83
N SER A 50 -10.50 -4.43 -1.43
CA SER A 50 -11.10 -4.43 -0.09
C SER A 50 -10.05 -4.56 1.01
N ALA A 51 -9.07 -5.43 0.82
CA ALA A 51 -7.99 -5.61 1.79
C ALA A 51 -7.10 -4.37 1.87
N GLN A 52 -6.77 -3.78 0.73
CA GLN A 52 -5.99 -2.55 0.69
C GLN A 52 -6.74 -1.38 1.32
N SER A 53 -8.04 -1.30 1.08
CA SER A 53 -8.89 -0.27 1.68
C SER A 53 -8.91 -0.37 3.21
N GLU A 54 -9.05 -1.59 3.75
CA GLU A 54 -8.98 -1.80 5.19
C GLU A 54 -7.60 -1.47 5.75
N ALA A 55 -6.54 -1.88 5.04
CA ALA A 55 -5.17 -1.63 5.49
C ALA A 55 -4.89 -0.14 5.60
N VAL A 56 -5.22 0.65 4.58
CA VAL A 56 -4.98 2.08 4.61
C VAL A 56 -5.87 2.77 5.65
N GLY A 57 -7.07 2.23 5.89
CA GLY A 57 -7.92 2.73 6.97
C GLY A 57 -7.26 2.63 8.34
N ARG A 58 -6.52 1.56 8.58
CA ARG A 58 -5.75 1.41 9.82
C ARG A 58 -4.52 2.32 9.86
N MET A 59 -3.94 2.65 8.70
CA MET A 59 -2.79 3.54 8.61
C MET A 59 -3.16 5.01 8.82
N GLU A 60 -4.34 5.42 8.34
CA GLU A 60 -4.72 6.84 8.25
C GLU A 60 -4.50 7.64 9.53
N PRO A 61 -4.90 7.16 10.72
CA PRO A 61 -4.70 7.95 11.94
C PRO A 61 -3.23 8.22 12.28
N TYR A 62 -2.31 7.47 11.69
CA TYR A 62 -0.89 7.53 12.00
C TYR A 62 -0.05 8.15 10.89
N LEU A 63 -0.69 8.61 9.82
CA LEU A 63 0.02 9.27 8.72
C LEU A 63 0.46 10.66 9.13
N THR A 64 1.64 11.05 8.68
CA THR A 64 2.08 12.44 8.78
C THR A 64 1.25 13.30 7.83
N GLU A 65 1.33 14.64 7.98
CA GLU A 65 0.62 15.53 7.05
C GLU A 65 1.07 15.33 5.61
N ALA A 66 2.37 15.14 5.39
CA ALA A 66 2.91 14.89 4.06
C ALA A 66 2.34 13.58 3.49
N GLU A 67 2.35 12.51 4.28
CA GLU A 67 1.82 11.22 3.88
C GLU A 67 0.32 11.29 3.58
N ALA A 68 -0.43 11.92 4.47
CA ALA A 68 -1.87 12.07 4.29
C ALA A 68 -2.20 12.86 3.02
N GLY A 69 -1.42 13.89 2.73
CA GLY A 69 -1.60 14.68 1.50
C GLY A 69 -1.35 13.85 0.25
N VAL A 70 -0.29 13.05 0.25
CA VAL A 70 0.02 12.13 -0.86
C VAL A 70 -1.10 11.11 -1.06
N TYR A 71 -1.54 10.50 0.03
CA TYR A 71 -2.64 9.53 0.01
C TYR A 71 -3.92 10.16 -0.58
N ARG A 72 -4.29 11.35 -0.12
CA ARG A 72 -5.51 12.01 -0.61
C ARG A 72 -5.43 12.33 -2.09
N ARG A 73 -4.26 12.73 -2.60
CA ARG A 73 -4.11 12.99 -4.03
C ARG A 73 -4.38 11.72 -4.84
N GLY A 74 -3.89 10.57 -4.37
CA GLY A 74 -4.17 9.29 -5.02
C GLY A 74 -5.64 8.89 -4.93
N ARG A 75 -6.23 9.03 -3.75
CA ARG A 75 -7.62 8.71 -3.52
C ARG A 75 -8.56 9.57 -4.39
N ASN A 76 -8.20 10.83 -4.59
CA ASN A 76 -9.02 11.79 -5.33
C ASN A 76 -8.67 11.87 -6.82
N MET A 77 -7.69 11.09 -7.27
CA MET A 77 -7.29 11.04 -8.67
C MET A 77 -8.45 10.53 -9.52
N GLY A 78 -8.59 11.06 -10.74
CA GLY A 78 -9.60 10.56 -11.67
C GLY A 78 -9.40 9.08 -11.97
N HIS A 79 -10.48 8.33 -11.99
CA HIS A 79 -10.44 6.89 -12.20
C HIS A 79 -11.16 6.52 -13.49
N GLY A 80 -10.57 5.56 -14.21
CA GLY A 80 -11.22 4.92 -15.33
C GLY A 80 -12.20 3.87 -14.85
N ASN A 81 -12.08 2.67 -15.39
CA ASN A 81 -12.98 1.57 -15.04
C ASN A 81 -12.63 1.01 -13.67
N VAL A 82 -13.63 0.98 -12.78
CA VAL A 82 -13.50 0.33 -11.48
C VAL A 82 -13.83 -1.15 -11.66
N PRO A 83 -13.00 -2.07 -11.12
CA PRO A 83 -13.32 -3.50 -11.17
C PRO A 83 -14.66 -3.81 -10.53
N LYS A 84 -15.39 -4.76 -11.10
CA LYS A 84 -16.72 -5.15 -10.60
C LYS A 84 -16.68 -5.72 -9.18
N SER A 85 -15.53 -6.26 -8.76
CA SER A 85 -15.37 -6.87 -7.45
C SER A 85 -15.11 -5.85 -6.34
N ALA A 86 -15.02 -4.56 -6.66
CA ALA A 86 -14.70 -3.52 -5.70
C ALA A 86 -15.70 -2.37 -5.78
N SER A 87 -16.01 -1.74 -4.63
CA SER A 87 -16.75 -0.49 -4.63
C SER A 87 -15.84 0.63 -5.13
N VAL A 88 -16.45 1.75 -5.56
CA VAL A 88 -15.69 2.93 -5.97
C VAL A 88 -14.82 3.45 -4.82
N ALA A 89 -15.37 3.47 -3.61
CA ALA A 89 -14.65 3.92 -2.42
C ALA A 89 -13.45 3.04 -2.13
N GLU A 90 -13.62 1.72 -2.18
CA GLU A 90 -12.51 0.78 -1.98
C GLU A 90 -11.42 0.94 -3.02
N TYR A 91 -11.81 1.06 -4.28
CA TYR A 91 -10.86 1.25 -5.36
C TYR A 91 -10.05 2.54 -5.20
N ARG A 92 -10.72 3.64 -4.84
CA ARG A 92 -10.04 4.93 -4.62
C ARG A 92 -9.06 4.88 -3.47
N ARG A 93 -9.46 4.23 -2.37
CA ARG A 93 -8.58 4.09 -1.20
C ARG A 93 -7.37 3.20 -1.52
N ALA A 94 -7.58 2.13 -2.27
CA ALA A 94 -6.49 1.27 -2.73
C ALA A 94 -5.51 2.06 -3.60
N THR A 95 -6.02 2.87 -4.53
CA THR A 95 -5.17 3.71 -5.36
C THR A 95 -4.39 4.72 -4.53
N GLY A 96 -5.04 5.33 -3.53
CA GLY A 96 -4.36 6.24 -2.60
C GLY A 96 -3.22 5.56 -1.86
N MET A 97 -3.42 4.32 -1.43
CA MET A 97 -2.38 3.54 -0.77
C MET A 97 -1.21 3.25 -1.72
N GLU A 98 -1.49 2.92 -2.97
CA GLU A 98 -0.43 2.72 -3.97
C GLU A 98 0.39 3.99 -4.17
N VAL A 99 -0.26 5.14 -4.29
CA VAL A 99 0.44 6.43 -4.43
C VAL A 99 1.31 6.70 -3.19
N LEU A 100 0.79 6.45 -2.01
CA LEU A 100 1.54 6.62 -0.77
C LEU A 100 2.80 5.74 -0.76
N PHE A 101 2.66 4.47 -1.12
CA PHE A 101 3.80 3.55 -1.11
C PHE A 101 4.80 3.87 -2.21
N GLY A 102 4.35 4.33 -3.38
CA GLY A 102 5.25 4.84 -4.41
C GLY A 102 6.06 6.04 -3.92
N TYR A 103 5.40 6.96 -3.22
CA TYR A 103 6.05 8.12 -2.61
C TYR A 103 7.11 7.70 -1.58
N LEU A 104 6.76 6.81 -0.67
CA LEU A 104 7.70 6.35 0.35
C LEU A 104 8.92 5.67 -0.27
N HIS A 105 8.70 4.92 -1.35
CA HIS A 105 9.77 4.25 -2.07
C HIS A 105 10.74 5.24 -2.73
N VAL A 106 10.21 6.21 -3.49
CA VAL A 106 11.08 7.15 -4.23
C VAL A 106 11.80 8.12 -3.30
N THR A 107 11.27 8.32 -2.10
CA THR A 107 11.93 9.17 -1.09
C THR A 107 12.84 8.38 -0.16
N GLY A 108 13.03 7.09 -0.42
CA GLY A 108 13.96 6.25 0.35
C GLY A 108 13.52 5.93 1.77
N GLN A 109 12.23 6.04 2.06
CA GLN A 109 11.71 5.83 3.42
C GLN A 109 11.32 4.37 3.66
N THR A 110 12.30 3.48 3.54
CA THR A 110 12.07 2.04 3.62
C THR A 110 11.55 1.58 4.97
N GLN A 111 12.10 2.10 6.07
CA GLN A 111 11.66 1.72 7.41
C GLN A 111 10.23 2.20 7.67
N ARG A 112 9.92 3.43 7.27
CA ARG A 112 8.57 3.98 7.42
C ARG A 112 7.56 3.17 6.61
N MET A 113 7.93 2.80 5.39
CA MET A 113 7.09 1.99 4.51
C MET A 113 6.79 0.63 5.16
N ASN A 114 7.80 -0.04 5.70
CA ASN A 114 7.62 -1.30 6.41
C ASN A 114 6.72 -1.16 7.64
N TYR A 115 6.92 -0.09 8.41
CA TYR A 115 6.09 0.17 9.58
C TYR A 115 4.62 0.31 9.20
N LEU A 116 4.33 1.15 8.20
CA LEU A 116 2.95 1.38 7.76
C LEU A 116 2.34 0.11 7.16
N PHE A 117 3.11 -0.66 6.42
CA PHE A 117 2.65 -1.93 5.87
C PHE A 117 2.21 -2.88 7.00
N ARG A 118 3.05 -3.05 8.02
CA ARG A 118 2.75 -3.93 9.14
C ARG A 118 1.56 -3.43 9.95
N LEU A 119 1.51 -2.15 10.21
CA LEU A 119 0.40 -1.53 10.92
C LEU A 119 -0.92 -1.74 10.18
N GLY A 120 -0.91 -1.50 8.89
CA GLY A 120 -2.11 -1.59 8.05
C GLY A 120 -2.67 -3.00 7.95
N TYR A 121 -1.80 -4.00 7.87
CA TYR A 121 -2.25 -5.39 7.74
C TYR A 121 -2.31 -6.12 9.08
N GLY A 122 -2.27 -5.39 10.19
CA GLY A 122 -2.46 -5.99 11.51
C GLY A 122 -1.30 -6.85 11.97
N LEU A 123 -0.11 -6.64 11.41
CA LEU A 123 1.10 -7.40 11.77
C LEU A 123 1.89 -6.74 12.90
N LEU A 124 1.45 -5.56 13.30
CA LEU A 124 2.12 -4.74 14.31
C LEU A 124 1.05 -3.85 14.94
N SER A 125 1.08 -3.72 16.27
CA SER A 125 0.16 -2.80 16.94
C SER A 125 0.72 -1.38 16.93
N PRO A 126 -0.14 -0.34 17.05
CA PRO A 126 0.32 1.05 17.04
C PRO A 126 1.32 1.39 18.13
N ASP A 127 1.32 0.63 19.24
CA ASP A 127 2.21 0.86 20.37
C ASP A 127 3.60 0.27 20.17
N GLU A 128 3.80 -0.53 19.13
CA GLU A 128 5.09 -1.14 18.84
C GLU A 128 5.90 -0.25 17.91
N THR A 129 7.21 -0.29 18.06
CA THR A 129 8.11 0.47 17.19
C THR A 129 8.71 -0.45 16.14
N ASN A 130 9.01 0.13 14.98
CA ASN A 130 9.62 -0.60 13.88
C ASN A 130 11.14 -0.40 13.92
N THR A 131 11.75 -0.88 14.95
CA THR A 131 13.20 -0.77 15.14
C THR A 131 13.93 -2.02 14.70
#